data_934f82dfc7a8a5e675f64f3525b791a1
#
_entry.id   934f82dfc7a8a5e675f64f3525b791a1
#
_cell.length_a   1.000
_cell.length_b   1.000
_cell.length_c   1.000
_cell.angle_alpha   90.00
_cell.angle_beta   90.00
_cell.angle_gamma   90.00
#
_symmetry.space_group_name_H-M   'P 1'
#
loop_
_entity.id
_entity.type
_entity.pdbx_description
1 polymer ?
#
loop_
_entity_poly.entity_id
_entity_poly.type
_entity_poly.pdbx_seq_one_letter_code
_entity_poly.pdbx_strand_id
1 'polypeptide(L)'
;VTEELFSAATTEFKNLEFFYFHNCLYEGVWKDNRRRWQERTKTWDILHKFGHDYKIVFVGDAAMSPYEITHPGGSVEHMNEEAGATWMQRMTNTYPATVWLNPIPEKQWSYSQSTSIMKQLVNDRMYPLTLDGLDDAMRELSRKHGA
;
A
#
# COMPACT_ATOMS: atom_id res chain seq x y z
N VAL A 1 8.75 -0.36 16.46
CA VAL A 1 8.61 -1.74 15.94
C VAL A 1 8.61 -1.74 14.42
N THR A 2 7.78 -0.89 13.81
CA THR A 2 7.70 -0.81 12.35
C THR A 2 9.04 -0.42 11.73
N GLU A 3 9.73 0.57 12.30
CA GLU A 3 11.03 1.00 11.81
C GLU A 3 12.08 -0.11 11.90
N GLU A 4 12.05 -0.89 12.96
CA GLU A 4 12.99 -2.01 13.15
C GLU A 4 12.75 -3.09 12.12
N LEU A 5 11.49 -3.40 11.83
CA LEU A 5 11.13 -4.38 10.81
C LEU A 5 11.57 -3.92 9.43
N PHE A 6 11.39 -2.63 9.13
CA PHE A 6 11.85 -2.07 7.86
C PHE A 6 13.36 -2.03 7.75
N SER A 7 14.07 -1.71 8.84
CA SER A 7 15.52 -1.75 8.85
C SER A 7 16.04 -3.14 8.51
N ALA A 8 15.42 -4.19 9.05
CA ALA A 8 15.79 -5.56 8.71
C ALA A 8 15.51 -5.87 7.24
N ALA A 9 14.40 -5.38 6.70
CA ALA A 9 14.04 -5.60 5.30
C ALA A 9 14.96 -4.84 4.33
N THR A 10 15.44 -3.64 4.71
CA THR A 10 16.27 -2.83 3.81
C THR A 10 17.61 -3.46 3.49
N THR A 11 18.11 -4.37 4.33
CA THR A 11 19.35 -5.07 4.04
C THR A 11 19.21 -6.03 2.87
N GLU A 12 17.98 -6.42 2.53
CA GLU A 12 17.70 -7.37 1.46
C GLU A 12 17.50 -6.67 0.10
N PHE A 13 17.32 -5.35 0.07
CA PHE A 13 17.01 -4.62 -1.15
C PHE A 13 18.07 -3.56 -1.46
N LYS A 14 18.48 -3.50 -2.73
CA LYS A 14 19.49 -2.54 -3.19
C LYS A 14 18.95 -1.13 -3.35
N ASN A 15 17.71 -1.02 -3.80
CA ASN A 15 17.06 0.26 -4.05
C ASN A 15 15.73 0.29 -3.33
N LEU A 16 15.62 1.13 -2.32
CA LEU A 16 14.41 1.23 -1.53
C LEU A 16 13.95 2.69 -1.54
N GLU A 17 12.71 2.91 -1.98
CA GLU A 17 12.08 4.21 -1.98
C GLU A 17 10.88 4.20 -1.06
N PHE A 18 10.71 5.26 -0.26
CA PHE A 18 9.62 5.40 0.69
C PHE A 18 8.69 6.52 0.25
N PHE A 19 7.38 6.28 0.39
CA PHE A 19 6.35 7.28 0.19
C PHE A 19 5.31 7.15 1.29
N TYR A 20 4.65 8.24 1.60
CA TYR A 20 3.60 8.29 2.62
C TYR A 20 2.27 8.59 1.94
N PHE A 21 1.21 7.95 2.42
CA PHE A 21 -0.15 8.20 1.94
C PHE A 21 -1.08 8.31 3.13
N HIS A 22 -2.31 8.76 2.88
CA HIS A 22 -3.31 8.94 3.92
C HIS A 22 -4.47 7.98 3.67
N ASN A 23 -4.67 7.04 4.59
CA ASN A 23 -5.71 6.02 4.57
C ASN A 23 -5.63 5.07 3.37
N CYS A 24 -5.86 5.57 2.17
CA CYS A 24 -5.83 4.82 0.92
C CYS A 24 -4.94 5.55 -0.09
N LEU A 25 -4.60 4.86 -1.17
CA LEU A 25 -3.82 5.47 -2.25
C LEU A 25 -4.75 6.32 -3.12
N TYR A 26 -4.30 7.54 -3.42
CA TYR A 26 -5.02 8.49 -4.28
C TYR A 26 -4.05 9.13 -5.28
N GLU A 27 -4.41 10.28 -5.84
CA GLU A 27 -3.64 10.96 -6.89
C GLU A 27 -2.29 11.45 -6.43
N GLY A 28 -2.06 11.57 -5.13
CA GLY A 28 -0.82 12.09 -4.59
C GLY A 28 -0.32 11.33 -3.39
N VAL A 29 1.00 11.28 -3.27
CA VAL A 29 1.71 10.72 -2.12
C VAL A 29 2.81 11.69 -1.73
N TRP A 30 3.47 11.42 -0.62
CA TRP A 30 4.51 12.30 -0.09
C TRP A 30 5.76 11.51 0.23
N LYS A 31 6.92 12.13 0.06
CA LYS A 31 8.19 11.55 0.51
C LYS A 31 8.45 11.79 1.99
N ASP A 32 7.66 12.65 2.62
CA ASP A 32 7.80 13.09 3.99
C ASP A 32 6.51 12.79 4.76
N ASN A 33 6.62 12.32 6.00
CA ASN A 33 5.47 11.96 6.81
C ASN A 33 4.64 13.16 7.28
N ARG A 34 5.13 14.39 7.11
CA ARG A 34 4.36 15.60 7.39
C ARG A 34 3.24 15.83 6.37
N ARG A 35 3.35 15.25 5.20
CA ARG A 35 2.35 15.27 4.13
C ARG A 35 1.84 16.67 3.81
N ARG A 36 2.78 17.58 3.56
CA ARG A 36 2.46 18.95 3.18
C ARG A 36 1.94 18.97 1.74
N TRP A 37 0.80 19.59 1.54
CA TRP A 37 0.14 19.64 0.23
C TRP A 37 1.07 20.08 -0.90
N GLN A 38 1.90 21.08 -0.64
CA GLN A 38 2.82 21.62 -1.65
C GLN A 38 3.92 20.64 -2.05
N GLU A 39 4.20 19.65 -1.23
CA GLU A 39 5.27 18.68 -1.44
C GLU A 39 4.75 17.35 -1.97
N ARG A 40 3.53 17.34 -2.46
CA ARG A 40 2.90 16.13 -2.95
C ARG A 40 3.53 15.65 -4.25
N THR A 41 3.84 14.36 -4.32
CA THR A 41 4.26 13.67 -5.53
C THR A 41 3.03 13.06 -6.19
N LYS A 42 2.88 13.24 -7.50
CA LYS A 42 1.76 12.65 -8.22
C LYS A 42 1.94 11.14 -8.32
N THR A 43 0.89 10.39 -8.01
CA THR A 43 0.92 8.93 -8.09
C THR A 43 1.20 8.46 -9.52
N TRP A 44 0.68 9.17 -10.54
CA TRP A 44 1.00 8.90 -11.94
C TRP A 44 2.50 8.95 -12.23
N ASP A 45 3.23 9.86 -11.60
CA ASP A 45 4.67 9.97 -11.79
C ASP A 45 5.38 8.72 -11.26
N ILE A 46 4.89 8.14 -10.17
CA ILE A 46 5.44 6.89 -9.64
C ILE A 46 5.22 5.77 -10.64
N LEU A 47 4.02 5.65 -11.19
CA LEU A 47 3.67 4.61 -12.17
C LEU A 47 4.51 4.72 -13.44
N HIS A 48 4.94 5.93 -13.81
CA HIS A 48 5.79 6.14 -14.97
C HIS A 48 7.27 5.97 -14.68
N LYS A 49 7.69 6.29 -13.46
CA LYS A 49 9.11 6.26 -13.06
C LYS A 49 9.61 4.85 -12.77
N PHE A 50 8.80 4.05 -12.11
CA PHE A 50 9.20 2.72 -11.66
C PHE A 50 8.58 1.64 -12.54
N GLY A 51 9.41 0.76 -13.09
CA GLY A 51 8.98 -0.32 -13.99
C GLY A 51 8.17 -1.40 -13.25
N HIS A 52 7.50 -2.24 -14.04
CA HIS A 52 6.61 -3.28 -13.50
C HIS A 52 7.33 -4.37 -12.69
N ASP A 53 8.65 -4.43 -12.77
CA ASP A 53 9.47 -5.36 -12.00
C ASP A 53 9.76 -4.87 -10.57
N TYR A 54 9.43 -3.62 -10.26
CA TYR A 54 9.50 -3.13 -8.89
C TYR A 54 8.51 -3.87 -8.00
N LYS A 55 8.90 -4.04 -6.75
CA LYS A 55 8.05 -4.69 -5.73
C LYS A 55 7.46 -3.60 -4.85
N ILE A 56 6.16 -3.71 -4.57
CA ILE A 56 5.44 -2.69 -3.81
C ILE A 56 5.02 -3.27 -2.47
N VAL A 57 5.34 -2.54 -1.42
CA VAL A 57 4.92 -2.88 -0.06
C VAL A 57 4.12 -1.72 0.50
N PHE A 58 2.82 -1.93 0.69
CA PHE A 58 1.98 -0.99 1.42
C PHE A 58 2.03 -1.31 2.91
N VAL A 59 1.98 -0.27 3.74
CA VAL A 59 1.88 -0.44 5.20
C VAL A 59 0.79 0.47 5.72
N GLY A 60 -0.23 -0.10 6.31
CA GLY A 60 -1.34 0.67 6.85
C GLY A 60 -2.35 -0.21 7.55
N ASP A 61 -3.22 0.38 8.36
CA ASP A 61 -4.20 -0.35 9.15
C ASP A 61 -5.45 -0.74 8.34
N ALA A 62 -5.62 -0.17 7.16
CA ALA A 62 -6.78 -0.43 6.29
C ALA A 62 -8.12 -0.20 7.01
N ALA A 63 -8.16 0.76 7.92
CA ALA A 63 -9.30 1.00 8.81
C ALA A 63 -10.11 2.25 8.47
N MET A 64 -9.96 2.76 7.24
CA MET A 64 -10.72 3.91 6.77
C MET A 64 -12.19 3.54 6.53
N SER A 65 -13.04 4.54 6.32
CA SER A 65 -14.41 4.31 5.90
C SER A 65 -14.43 3.55 4.56
N PRO A 66 -15.30 2.53 4.40
CA PRO A 66 -15.45 1.86 3.10
C PRO A 66 -15.77 2.84 1.97
N TYR A 67 -16.48 3.92 2.27
CA TYR A 67 -16.81 4.95 1.31
C TYR A 67 -15.55 5.58 0.70
N GLU A 68 -14.50 5.78 1.50
CA GLU A 68 -13.23 6.34 1.01
C GLU A 68 -12.58 5.47 -0.06
N ILE A 69 -12.76 4.16 0.04
CA ILE A 69 -12.17 3.22 -0.91
C ILE A 69 -12.97 3.19 -2.22
N THR A 70 -14.29 3.23 -2.12
CA THR A 70 -15.18 2.92 -3.25
C THR A 70 -15.66 4.14 -4.00
N HIS A 71 -15.53 5.35 -3.43
CA HIS A 71 -16.07 6.58 -4.03
C HIS A 71 -14.98 7.63 -4.21
N PRO A 72 -15.09 8.47 -5.25
CA PRO A 72 -14.21 9.63 -5.38
C PRO A 72 -14.37 10.59 -4.21
N GLY A 73 -13.34 11.37 -3.92
CA GLY A 73 -13.34 12.34 -2.84
C GLY A 73 -12.63 11.86 -1.58
N GLY A 74 -12.84 10.60 -1.17
CA GLY A 74 -12.18 10.04 0.01
C GLY A 74 -12.41 10.89 1.26
N SER A 75 -11.47 10.82 2.21
CA SER A 75 -11.52 11.63 3.43
C SER A 75 -11.02 13.05 3.22
N VAL A 76 -10.24 13.28 2.20
CA VAL A 76 -9.75 14.62 1.81
C VAL A 76 -10.69 15.26 0.79
N GLU A 77 -11.82 14.62 0.56
CA GLU A 77 -12.94 15.13 -0.21
C GLU A 77 -12.58 15.54 -1.62
N HIS A 78 -12.99 16.74 -2.02
CA HIS A 78 -12.82 17.29 -3.34
C HIS A 78 -11.39 17.24 -3.90
N MET A 79 -10.46 16.78 -3.11
CA MET A 79 -9.05 16.66 -3.51
C MET A 79 -8.73 15.36 -4.24
N ASN A 80 -9.58 14.35 -4.13
CA ASN A 80 -9.37 13.03 -4.72
C ASN A 80 -10.35 12.80 -5.86
N GLU A 81 -9.86 12.87 -7.09
CA GLU A 81 -10.70 12.78 -8.29
C GLU A 81 -11.23 11.38 -8.55
N GLU A 82 -10.46 10.36 -8.15
CA GLU A 82 -10.82 8.97 -8.36
C GLU A 82 -10.84 8.20 -7.04
N ALA A 83 -11.63 7.13 -7.01
CA ALA A 83 -11.73 6.27 -5.83
C ALA A 83 -10.39 5.61 -5.50
N GLY A 84 -10.14 5.39 -4.22
CA GLY A 84 -8.93 4.68 -3.78
C GLY A 84 -8.82 3.29 -4.40
N ALA A 85 -9.94 2.58 -4.57
CA ALA A 85 -9.95 1.27 -5.22
C ALA A 85 -9.40 1.33 -6.64
N THR A 86 -9.70 2.39 -7.38
CA THR A 86 -9.19 2.59 -8.74
C THR A 86 -7.66 2.69 -8.73
N TRP A 87 -7.12 3.45 -7.80
CA TRP A 87 -5.67 3.59 -7.67
C TRP A 87 -5.00 2.29 -7.23
N MET A 88 -5.62 1.57 -6.30
CA MET A 88 -5.11 0.26 -5.87
C MET A 88 -5.08 -0.74 -7.02
N GLN A 89 -6.12 -0.74 -7.85
CA GLN A 89 -6.17 -1.60 -9.03
C GLN A 89 -5.08 -1.25 -10.03
N ARG A 90 -4.82 0.03 -10.27
CA ARG A 90 -3.73 0.47 -11.14
C ARG A 90 -2.38 -0.01 -10.61
N MET A 91 -2.18 0.10 -9.30
CA MET A 91 -0.93 -0.33 -8.68
C MET A 91 -0.73 -1.84 -8.79
N THR A 92 -1.75 -2.63 -8.48
CA THR A 92 -1.63 -4.09 -8.55
C THR A 92 -1.53 -4.59 -9.99
N ASN A 93 -2.13 -3.88 -10.94
CA ASN A 93 -2.00 -4.21 -12.36
C ASN A 93 -0.61 -3.87 -12.91
N THR A 94 -0.05 -2.74 -12.47
CA THR A 94 1.27 -2.30 -12.92
C THR A 94 2.38 -3.12 -12.24
N TYR A 95 2.20 -3.43 -10.95
CA TYR A 95 3.19 -4.12 -10.14
C TYR A 95 2.61 -5.43 -9.61
N PRO A 96 2.80 -6.55 -10.33
CA PRO A 96 2.26 -7.84 -9.88
C PRO A 96 2.76 -8.26 -8.50
N ALA A 97 3.99 -7.87 -8.14
CA ALA A 97 4.55 -8.16 -6.81
C ALA A 97 4.17 -7.05 -5.84
N THR A 98 2.92 -7.04 -5.40
CA THR A 98 2.39 -6.08 -4.42
C THR A 98 1.87 -6.81 -3.20
N VAL A 99 2.26 -6.36 -2.00
CA VAL A 99 1.76 -6.87 -0.73
C VAL A 99 1.34 -5.71 0.18
N TRP A 100 0.55 -6.03 1.19
CA TRP A 100 0.12 -5.08 2.21
C TRP A 100 0.46 -5.65 3.59
N LEU A 101 1.16 -4.85 4.39
CA LEU A 101 1.47 -5.19 5.79
C LEU A 101 0.55 -4.38 6.69
N ASN A 102 -0.23 -5.08 7.52
CA ASN A 102 -1.23 -4.47 8.39
C ASN A 102 -0.81 -4.59 9.86
N PRO A 103 -0.64 -3.47 10.58
CA PRO A 103 -0.25 -3.49 11.99
C PRO A 103 -1.33 -4.02 12.94
N ILE A 104 -2.59 -4.06 12.49
CA ILE A 104 -3.69 -4.60 13.30
C ILE A 104 -3.58 -6.13 13.32
N PRO A 105 -3.76 -6.79 14.48
CA PRO A 105 -3.73 -8.25 14.55
C PRO A 105 -4.71 -8.91 13.58
N GLU A 106 -4.27 -9.95 12.90
CA GLU A 106 -5.04 -10.60 11.83
C GLU A 106 -6.41 -11.05 12.29
N LYS A 107 -6.53 -11.53 13.52
CA LYS A 107 -7.81 -11.98 14.07
C LYS A 107 -8.89 -10.89 14.13
N GLN A 108 -8.48 -9.62 14.02
CA GLN A 108 -9.40 -8.48 14.05
C GLN A 108 -9.81 -8.01 12.65
N TRP A 109 -9.18 -8.51 11.60
CA TRP A 109 -9.45 -8.00 10.24
C TRP A 109 -10.88 -8.25 9.78
N SER A 110 -11.47 -9.38 10.17
CA SER A 110 -12.84 -9.73 9.75
C SER A 110 -13.91 -8.79 10.33
N TYR A 111 -13.57 -8.03 11.36
CA TYR A 111 -14.48 -7.05 11.96
C TYR A 111 -14.49 -5.71 11.22
N SER A 112 -13.60 -5.52 10.27
CA SER A 112 -13.48 -4.27 9.51
C SER A 112 -13.82 -4.51 8.05
N GLN A 113 -14.89 -3.87 7.57
CA GLN A 113 -15.29 -3.96 6.17
C GLN A 113 -14.22 -3.37 5.25
N SER A 114 -13.62 -2.25 5.63
CA SER A 114 -12.57 -1.62 4.84
C SER A 114 -11.34 -2.52 4.72
N THR A 115 -10.96 -3.20 5.79
CA THR A 115 -9.84 -4.15 5.76
C THR A 115 -10.13 -5.28 4.77
N SER A 116 -11.34 -5.81 4.78
CA SER A 116 -11.75 -6.89 3.86
C SER A 116 -11.69 -6.42 2.41
N ILE A 117 -12.15 -5.20 2.13
CA ILE A 117 -12.09 -4.62 0.79
C ILE A 117 -10.64 -4.45 0.35
N MET A 118 -9.78 -3.88 1.19
CA MET A 118 -8.37 -3.67 0.87
C MET A 118 -7.65 -4.99 0.64
N LYS A 119 -7.98 -6.01 1.43
CA LYS A 119 -7.40 -7.34 1.25
C LYS A 119 -7.73 -7.91 -0.13
N GLN A 120 -8.96 -7.75 -0.58
CA GLN A 120 -9.35 -8.16 -1.93
C GLN A 120 -8.60 -7.38 -3.01
N LEU A 121 -8.43 -6.08 -2.80
CA LEU A 121 -7.72 -5.22 -3.76
C LEU A 121 -6.26 -5.59 -3.94
N VAL A 122 -5.64 -6.19 -2.92
CA VAL A 122 -4.26 -6.68 -3.02
C VAL A 122 -4.21 -8.19 -3.27
N ASN A 123 -5.29 -8.77 -3.80
CA ASN A 123 -5.37 -10.20 -4.20
C ASN A 123 -5.06 -11.13 -3.02
N ASP A 124 -5.60 -10.82 -1.85
CA ASP A 124 -5.42 -11.54 -0.58
C ASP A 124 -3.97 -11.52 -0.05
N ARG A 125 -3.13 -10.65 -0.58
CA ARG A 125 -1.73 -10.53 -0.15
C ARG A 125 -1.57 -9.51 0.96
N MET A 126 -2.40 -9.62 1.99
CA MET A 126 -2.31 -8.82 3.20
C MET A 126 -1.74 -9.69 4.32
N TYR A 127 -0.73 -9.19 5.01
CA TYR A 127 -0.01 -9.93 6.04
C TYR A 127 0.06 -9.09 7.32
N PRO A 128 0.05 -9.70 8.49
CA PRO A 128 0.23 -8.94 9.72
C PRO A 128 1.66 -8.37 9.81
N LEU A 129 1.78 -7.21 10.44
CA LEU A 129 3.08 -6.56 10.62
C LEU A 129 3.80 -7.19 11.82
N THR A 130 4.23 -8.43 11.65
CA THR A 130 4.99 -9.25 12.60
C THR A 130 6.16 -9.85 11.85
N LEU A 131 7.08 -10.49 12.56
CA LEU A 131 8.22 -11.17 11.92
C LEU A 131 7.74 -12.27 10.98
N ASP A 132 6.76 -13.07 11.41
CA ASP A 132 6.20 -14.13 10.56
C ASP A 132 5.45 -13.56 9.36
N GLY A 133 4.66 -12.53 9.57
CA GLY A 133 3.93 -11.87 8.48
C GLY A 133 4.87 -11.22 7.48
N LEU A 134 5.94 -10.60 7.95
CA LEU A 134 6.95 -10.02 7.08
C LEU A 134 7.66 -11.10 6.26
N ASP A 135 7.99 -12.23 6.88
CA ASP A 135 8.61 -13.35 6.19
C ASP A 135 7.70 -13.91 5.10
N ASP A 136 6.41 -14.08 5.39
CA ASP A 136 5.43 -14.52 4.40
C ASP A 136 5.30 -13.52 3.25
N ALA A 137 5.28 -12.23 3.55
CA ALA A 137 5.21 -11.17 2.55
C ALA A 137 6.46 -11.19 1.65
N MET A 138 7.64 -11.38 2.25
CA MET A 138 8.90 -11.44 1.50
C MET A 138 8.93 -12.64 0.56
N ARG A 139 8.41 -13.80 1.00
CA ARG A 139 8.30 -14.97 0.12
C ARG A 139 7.38 -14.68 -1.06
N GLU A 140 6.25 -14.02 -0.81
CA GLU A 140 5.33 -13.66 -1.90
C GLU A 140 5.99 -12.71 -2.89
N LEU A 141 6.75 -11.73 -2.40
CA LEU A 141 7.48 -10.79 -3.25
C LEU A 141 8.58 -11.47 -4.07
N SER A 142 9.12 -12.58 -3.56
CA SER A 142 10.20 -13.32 -4.23
C SER A 142 9.69 -14.27 -5.30
N ARG A 143 8.38 -14.54 -5.35
CA ARG A 143 7.81 -15.41 -6.38
C ARG A 143 7.86 -14.72 -7.73
N LYS A 144 7.90 -15.52 -8.81
CA LYS A 144 7.76 -14.99 -10.16
C LYS A 144 6.32 -14.57 -10.37
N HIS A 145 6.12 -13.30 -10.70
CA HIS A 145 4.81 -12.73 -10.95
C HIS A 145 4.69 -12.34 -12.43
N GLY A 146 3.62 -12.75 -13.03
CA GLY A 146 3.35 -12.48 -14.42
C GLY A 146 4.13 -13.42 -15.34
N ALA A 147 3.88 -13.30 -16.58
CA ALA A 147 4.52 -14.12 -17.62
C ALA A 147 5.17 -13.23 -18.62
#